data_eba2089ccbc2487e8993e1d6ee2a0981
#
_entry.id   eba2089ccbc2487e8993e1d6ee2a0981
#
_cell.length_a   1.000
_cell.length_b   1.000
_cell.length_c   1.000
_cell.angle_alpha   90.00
_cell.angle_beta   90.00
_cell.angle_gamma   90.00
#
_symmetry.space_group_name_H-M   'P 1'
#
loop_
_entity.id
_entity.type
_entity.pdbx_description
1 polymer ?
#
loop_
_entity_poly.entity_id
_entity_poly.type
_entity_poly.pdbx_seq_one_letter_code
_entity_poly.pdbx_strand_id
1 'polypeptide(L)'
;RTGSAARRVADESECLTSLAAAAGKQALERAGWDASSVDLILLATSSPDDLFGSAPTVQALIGAGSAVAFDLTAACSGFLFSLVTAAQYLRTGAMTRALVIGADQLSRWVDWDDRRSCVLFGDGAGAVAIEACPAENDGLLGFRLNSDGARGDCLTLAQTSERAELLPGMSHQRGGYAPISMNGQEVYKFAVREVPAILKQLLADTNTEAASIDWLLLHQANQRILDAAAERLGIAADKVLSNLANYGNTSAGTIPLMLHEAVSDGRIQSGQLIASSGFGAGLSWGAALLRWDGPTS
;
A
#
# COMPACT_ATOMS: atom_id res chain seq x y z
N ARG A 1 -5.87 6.81 21.22
CA ARG A 1 -4.40 6.98 21.16
C ARG A 1 -3.85 6.79 19.74
N THR A 2 -4.47 5.92 18.92
CA THR A 2 -4.06 5.66 17.52
C THR A 2 -4.78 6.54 16.52
N GLY A 3 -5.98 7.04 16.84
CA GLY A 3 -6.88 7.75 15.93
C GLY A 3 -7.93 6.86 15.28
N SER A 4 -7.80 5.53 15.37
CA SER A 4 -8.80 4.60 14.83
C SER A 4 -10.02 4.52 15.75
N ALA A 5 -11.21 4.67 15.20
CA ALA A 5 -12.51 4.50 15.87
C ALA A 5 -13.22 3.23 15.39
N ALA A 6 -13.04 2.85 14.13
CA ALA A 6 -13.59 1.65 13.51
C ALA A 6 -12.56 0.97 12.62
N ARG A 7 -12.81 -0.30 12.29
CA ARG A 7 -12.09 -1.09 11.28
C ARG A 7 -13.11 -1.86 10.46
N ARG A 8 -12.71 -2.21 9.25
CA ARG A 8 -13.46 -3.14 8.41
C ARG A 8 -12.80 -4.51 8.50
N VAL A 9 -13.59 -5.52 8.58
CA VAL A 9 -13.20 -6.94 8.57
C VAL A 9 -14.02 -7.59 7.49
N ALA A 10 -13.36 -8.27 6.58
CA ALA A 10 -14.01 -9.03 5.51
C ALA A 10 -14.90 -10.13 6.11
N ASP A 11 -16.06 -10.32 5.54
CA ASP A 11 -16.96 -11.40 5.97
C ASP A 11 -16.54 -12.76 5.36
N GLU A 12 -17.29 -13.82 5.72
CA GLU A 12 -16.98 -15.18 5.28
C GLU A 12 -17.07 -15.38 3.76
N SER A 13 -17.79 -14.51 3.04
CA SER A 13 -17.94 -14.56 1.58
C SER A 13 -16.85 -13.79 0.84
N GLU A 14 -16.06 -13.00 1.56
CA GLU A 14 -15.01 -12.15 1.02
C GLU A 14 -13.63 -12.76 1.25
N CYS A 15 -12.74 -12.54 0.29
CA CYS A 15 -11.33 -12.90 0.39
C CYS A 15 -10.46 -11.79 -0.21
N LEU A 16 -9.16 -11.88 -0.04
CA LEU A 16 -8.24 -10.87 -0.56
C LEU A 16 -8.46 -10.61 -2.06
N THR A 17 -8.57 -11.69 -2.85
CA THR A 17 -8.73 -11.58 -4.30
C THR A 17 -10.04 -10.92 -4.69
N SER A 18 -11.13 -11.14 -3.96
CA SER A 18 -12.42 -10.49 -4.21
C SER A 18 -12.37 -8.99 -3.90
N LEU A 19 -11.76 -8.60 -2.78
CA LEU A 19 -11.56 -7.19 -2.41
C LEU A 19 -10.67 -6.48 -3.42
N ALA A 20 -9.55 -7.09 -3.79
CA ALA A 20 -8.63 -6.55 -4.79
C ALA A 20 -9.28 -6.40 -6.18
N ALA A 21 -10.06 -7.40 -6.61
CA ALA A 21 -10.77 -7.34 -7.88
C ALA A 21 -11.85 -6.25 -7.89
N ALA A 22 -12.58 -6.05 -6.78
CA ALA A 22 -13.56 -4.98 -6.66
C ALA A 22 -12.90 -3.60 -6.78
N ALA A 23 -11.78 -3.37 -6.07
CA ALA A 23 -11.02 -2.13 -6.17
C ALA A 23 -10.48 -1.91 -7.60
N GLY A 24 -9.94 -2.97 -8.22
CA GLY A 24 -9.43 -2.92 -9.58
C GLY A 24 -10.51 -2.57 -10.62
N LYS A 25 -11.69 -3.18 -10.53
CA LYS A 25 -12.83 -2.87 -11.42
C LYS A 25 -13.26 -1.40 -11.28
N GLN A 26 -13.36 -0.89 -10.06
CA GLN A 26 -13.69 0.52 -9.84
C GLN A 26 -12.64 1.46 -10.44
N ALA A 27 -11.35 1.13 -10.31
CA ALA A 27 -10.29 1.94 -10.90
C ALA A 27 -10.37 1.97 -12.43
N LEU A 28 -10.66 0.82 -13.07
CA LEU A 28 -10.84 0.72 -14.53
C LEU A 28 -12.09 1.50 -14.99
N GLU A 29 -13.21 1.38 -14.27
CA GLU A 29 -14.44 2.11 -14.56
C GLU A 29 -14.20 3.61 -14.51
N ARG A 30 -13.52 4.12 -13.48
CA ARG A 30 -13.18 5.54 -13.36
C ARG A 30 -12.20 6.03 -14.42
N ALA A 31 -11.28 5.18 -14.85
CA ALA A 31 -10.36 5.47 -15.95
C ALA A 31 -11.05 5.40 -17.33
N GLY A 32 -12.26 4.86 -17.41
CA GLY A 32 -12.94 4.60 -18.67
C GLY A 32 -12.26 3.52 -19.52
N TRP A 33 -11.58 2.56 -18.89
CA TRP A 33 -10.82 1.53 -19.59
C TRP A 33 -11.55 0.20 -19.63
N ASP A 34 -11.51 -0.44 -20.79
CA ASP A 34 -11.81 -1.85 -20.90
C ASP A 34 -10.70 -2.69 -20.23
N ALA A 35 -11.07 -3.69 -19.46
CA ALA A 35 -10.13 -4.55 -18.77
C ALA A 35 -9.13 -5.25 -19.74
N SER A 36 -9.54 -5.55 -20.97
CA SER A 36 -8.69 -6.14 -22.01
C SER A 36 -7.56 -5.22 -22.48
N SER A 37 -7.62 -3.91 -22.17
CA SER A 37 -6.59 -2.94 -22.52
C SER A 37 -5.44 -2.84 -21.49
N VAL A 38 -5.54 -3.57 -20.38
CA VAL A 38 -4.51 -3.59 -19.33
C VAL A 38 -3.40 -4.56 -19.69
N ASP A 39 -2.16 -4.10 -19.63
CA ASP A 39 -0.97 -4.91 -19.90
C ASP A 39 -0.37 -5.53 -18.63
N LEU A 40 -0.51 -4.84 -17.49
CA LEU A 40 0.14 -5.21 -16.23
C LEU A 40 -0.80 -5.02 -15.03
N ILE A 41 -0.87 -6.03 -14.16
CA ILE A 41 -1.50 -5.93 -12.85
C ILE A 41 -0.46 -6.23 -11.78
N LEU A 42 -0.19 -5.27 -10.90
CA LEU A 42 0.61 -5.45 -9.70
C LEU A 42 -0.30 -5.44 -8.48
N LEU A 43 -0.29 -6.54 -7.74
CA LEU A 43 -0.99 -6.68 -6.47
C LEU A 43 0.00 -6.54 -5.31
N ALA A 44 -0.01 -5.41 -4.63
CA ALA A 44 0.72 -5.22 -3.39
C ALA A 44 -0.05 -5.88 -2.24
N THR A 45 0.50 -6.94 -1.67
CA THR A 45 -0.12 -7.65 -0.55
C THR A 45 0.90 -8.37 0.33
N SER A 46 0.56 -8.55 1.61
CA SER A 46 1.26 -9.41 2.56
C SER A 46 0.38 -10.55 3.09
N SER A 47 -0.85 -10.62 2.60
CA SER A 47 -1.86 -11.60 3.04
C SER A 47 -2.52 -12.31 1.84
N PRO A 48 -1.72 -12.88 0.90
CA PRO A 48 -2.27 -13.50 -0.29
C PRO A 48 -3.20 -14.67 0.06
N ASP A 49 -4.18 -14.95 -0.82
CA ASP A 49 -5.01 -16.14 -0.69
C ASP A 49 -4.24 -17.40 -1.10
N ASP A 50 -3.23 -17.27 -1.94
CA ASP A 50 -2.34 -18.33 -2.39
C ASP A 50 -0.88 -17.86 -2.28
N LEU A 51 -0.01 -18.67 -1.66
CA LEU A 51 1.42 -18.36 -1.50
C LEU A 51 2.17 -18.26 -2.82
N PHE A 52 1.68 -18.87 -3.89
CA PHE A 52 2.25 -18.73 -5.23
C PHE A 52 1.84 -17.45 -5.94
N GLY A 53 0.97 -16.64 -5.32
CA GLY A 53 0.48 -15.35 -5.81
C GLY A 53 -1.01 -15.34 -6.08
N SER A 54 -1.64 -14.24 -5.75
CA SER A 54 -3.08 -14.01 -5.90
C SER A 54 -3.43 -13.12 -7.09
N ALA A 55 -2.47 -12.37 -7.64
CA ALA A 55 -2.70 -11.45 -8.75
C ALA A 55 -3.27 -12.13 -10.02
N PRO A 56 -2.86 -13.35 -10.43
CA PRO A 56 -3.47 -14.02 -11.57
C PRO A 56 -4.96 -14.32 -11.37
N THR A 57 -5.39 -14.64 -10.14
CA THR A 57 -6.81 -14.80 -9.81
C THR A 57 -7.55 -13.47 -9.92
N VAL A 58 -6.96 -12.38 -9.42
CA VAL A 58 -7.51 -11.03 -9.55
C VAL A 58 -7.64 -10.64 -11.03
N GLN A 59 -6.63 -10.91 -11.84
CA GLN A 59 -6.63 -10.68 -13.29
C GLN A 59 -7.83 -11.36 -13.97
N ALA A 60 -8.08 -12.63 -13.64
CA ALA A 60 -9.23 -13.38 -14.16
C ALA A 60 -10.57 -12.79 -13.69
N LEU A 61 -10.69 -12.43 -12.41
CA LEU A 61 -11.89 -11.83 -11.83
C LEU A 61 -12.22 -10.45 -12.41
N ILE A 62 -11.22 -9.70 -12.83
CA ILE A 62 -11.38 -8.39 -13.48
C ILE A 62 -11.73 -8.55 -14.96
N GLY A 63 -11.34 -9.65 -15.59
CA GLY A 63 -11.49 -9.88 -17.02
C GLY A 63 -10.34 -9.35 -17.87
N ALA A 64 -9.17 -9.12 -17.27
CA ALA A 64 -7.96 -8.60 -17.95
C ALA A 64 -7.09 -9.76 -18.52
N GLY A 65 -7.67 -10.63 -19.32
CA GLY A 65 -7.09 -11.90 -19.73
C GLY A 65 -5.74 -11.85 -20.45
N SER A 66 -5.35 -10.70 -21.00
CA SER A 66 -4.04 -10.49 -21.66
C SER A 66 -2.97 -9.87 -20.75
N ALA A 67 -3.35 -9.36 -19.57
CA ALA A 67 -2.43 -8.71 -18.66
C ALA A 67 -1.46 -9.69 -18.00
N VAL A 68 -0.20 -9.29 -17.84
CA VAL A 68 0.73 -9.94 -16.92
C VAL A 68 0.33 -9.56 -15.49
N ALA A 69 0.23 -10.54 -14.59
CA ALA A 69 -0.19 -10.29 -13.22
C ALA A 69 0.72 -11.01 -12.22
N PHE A 70 1.21 -10.28 -11.22
CA PHE A 70 2.00 -10.87 -10.13
C PHE A 70 1.89 -10.04 -8.84
N ASP A 71 2.11 -10.73 -7.71
CA ASP A 71 2.14 -10.11 -6.40
C ASP A 71 3.50 -9.46 -6.15
N LEU A 72 3.47 -8.34 -5.41
CA LEU A 72 4.65 -7.69 -4.85
C LEU A 72 4.44 -7.51 -3.35
N THR A 73 5.42 -7.91 -2.54
CA THR A 73 5.37 -7.69 -1.10
C THR A 73 6.47 -6.73 -0.65
N ALA A 74 6.05 -5.66 0.02
CA ALA A 74 6.86 -4.73 0.80
C ALA A 74 6.03 -4.23 1.98
N ALA A 75 5.21 -5.12 2.54
CA ALA A 75 4.27 -4.86 3.62
C ALA A 75 3.42 -3.60 3.36
N CYS A 76 3.21 -2.76 4.40
CA CYS A 76 2.38 -1.56 4.26
C CYS A 76 2.92 -0.51 3.27
N SER A 77 4.18 -0.59 2.87
CA SER A 77 4.75 0.25 1.79
C SER A 77 4.54 -0.36 0.39
N GLY A 78 3.99 -1.56 0.30
CA GLY A 78 3.87 -2.35 -0.93
C GLY A 78 3.20 -1.62 -2.08
N PHE A 79 2.15 -0.82 -1.80
CA PHE A 79 1.50 -0.02 -2.85
C PHE A 79 2.47 0.97 -3.52
N LEU A 80 3.28 1.72 -2.75
CA LEU A 80 4.25 2.65 -3.32
C LEU A 80 5.35 1.94 -4.10
N PHE A 81 5.83 0.80 -3.59
CA PHE A 81 6.80 -0.03 -4.31
C PHE A 81 6.22 -0.55 -5.63
N SER A 82 4.96 -1.01 -5.63
CA SER A 82 4.27 -1.45 -6.83
C SER A 82 4.01 -0.31 -7.82
N LEU A 83 3.61 0.87 -7.34
CA LEU A 83 3.40 2.05 -8.18
C LEU A 83 4.70 2.45 -8.90
N VAL A 84 5.80 2.54 -8.15
CA VAL A 84 7.12 2.85 -8.73
C VAL A 84 7.56 1.76 -9.70
N THR A 85 7.36 0.48 -9.39
CA THR A 85 7.70 -0.64 -10.26
C THR A 85 6.90 -0.59 -11.56
N ALA A 86 5.58 -0.42 -11.50
CA ALA A 86 4.73 -0.29 -12.68
C ALA A 86 5.14 0.91 -13.55
N ALA A 87 5.44 2.06 -12.93
CA ALA A 87 5.89 3.24 -13.65
C ALA A 87 7.19 2.97 -14.44
N GLN A 88 8.12 2.12 -13.95
CA GLN A 88 9.32 1.77 -14.73
C GLN A 88 8.97 0.93 -15.96
N TYR A 89 8.00 0.00 -15.90
CA TYR A 89 7.54 -0.73 -17.08
C TYR A 89 6.95 0.21 -18.14
N LEU A 90 6.19 1.22 -17.70
CA LEU A 90 5.61 2.22 -18.62
C LEU A 90 6.70 3.14 -19.22
N ARG A 91 7.60 3.65 -18.39
CA ARG A 91 8.71 4.55 -18.83
C ARG A 91 9.65 3.89 -19.83
N THR A 92 9.88 2.58 -19.73
CA THR A 92 10.71 1.82 -20.67
C THR A 92 9.97 1.44 -21.94
N GLY A 93 8.67 1.68 -22.02
CA GLY A 93 7.84 1.29 -23.16
C GLY A 93 7.53 -0.22 -23.23
N ALA A 94 7.88 -0.98 -22.18
CA ALA A 94 7.59 -2.41 -22.13
C ALA A 94 6.08 -2.70 -22.00
N MET A 95 5.37 -1.79 -21.33
CA MET A 95 3.93 -1.83 -21.10
C MET A 95 3.34 -0.45 -21.35
N THR A 96 2.04 -0.37 -21.63
CA THR A 96 1.33 0.88 -21.88
C THR A 96 0.37 1.25 -20.76
N ARG A 97 -0.35 0.26 -20.22
CA ARG A 97 -1.35 0.43 -19.17
C ARG A 97 -1.15 -0.54 -18.02
N ALA A 98 -1.12 -0.01 -16.81
CA ALA A 98 -0.99 -0.83 -15.62
C ALA A 98 -2.09 -0.52 -14.59
N LEU A 99 -2.51 -1.56 -13.88
CA LEU A 99 -3.38 -1.50 -12.72
C LEU A 99 -2.56 -1.85 -11.49
N VAL A 100 -2.42 -0.92 -10.55
CA VAL A 100 -1.69 -1.09 -9.30
C VAL A 100 -2.71 -1.18 -8.17
N ILE A 101 -2.73 -2.32 -7.49
CA ILE A 101 -3.68 -2.63 -6.42
C ILE A 101 -2.91 -2.79 -5.12
N GLY A 102 -3.34 -2.12 -4.07
CA GLY A 102 -2.91 -2.40 -2.70
C GLY A 102 -4.05 -3.04 -1.94
N ALA A 103 -3.86 -4.24 -1.42
CA ALA A 103 -4.90 -4.99 -0.71
C ALA A 103 -4.30 -5.87 0.38
N ASP A 104 -4.93 -5.87 1.55
CA ASP A 104 -4.60 -6.82 2.61
C ASP A 104 -5.86 -7.24 3.39
N GLN A 105 -5.89 -8.51 3.79
CA GLN A 105 -6.85 -9.09 4.71
C GLN A 105 -6.11 -9.54 5.98
N LEU A 106 -5.65 -8.56 6.76
CA LEU A 106 -4.83 -8.82 7.94
C LEU A 106 -5.61 -9.36 9.13
N SER A 107 -6.94 -9.22 9.13
CA SER A 107 -7.80 -9.81 10.17
C SER A 107 -7.59 -11.32 10.35
N ARG A 108 -7.17 -12.03 9.31
CA ARG A 108 -6.83 -13.47 9.33
C ARG A 108 -5.56 -13.79 10.14
N TRP A 109 -4.68 -12.82 10.30
CA TRP A 109 -3.34 -12.99 10.86
C TRP A 109 -3.12 -12.24 12.18
N VAL A 110 -4.15 -11.56 12.67
CA VAL A 110 -4.13 -10.87 13.97
C VAL A 110 -4.39 -11.86 15.08
N ASP A 111 -3.62 -11.77 16.16
CA ASP A 111 -3.98 -12.36 17.45
C ASP A 111 -5.08 -11.50 18.09
N TRP A 112 -6.30 -12.00 18.11
CA TRP A 112 -7.46 -11.28 18.62
C TRP A 112 -7.44 -11.10 20.14
N ASP A 113 -6.64 -11.86 20.86
CA ASP A 113 -6.40 -11.73 22.30
C ASP A 113 -5.32 -10.68 22.63
N ASP A 114 -4.44 -10.33 21.65
CA ASP A 114 -3.44 -9.29 21.82
C ASP A 114 -3.96 -7.91 21.44
N ARG A 115 -4.40 -7.14 22.43
CA ARG A 115 -4.88 -5.75 22.25
C ARG A 115 -3.85 -4.75 21.74
N ARG A 116 -2.58 -5.13 21.63
CA ARG A 116 -1.53 -4.27 21.04
C ARG A 116 -1.62 -4.25 19.52
N SER A 117 -2.13 -5.32 18.91
CA SER A 117 -2.24 -5.48 17.45
C SER A 117 -3.69 -5.55 16.97
N CYS A 118 -4.59 -6.29 17.67
CA CYS A 118 -5.96 -6.54 17.20
C CYS A 118 -6.82 -5.27 17.05
N VAL A 119 -6.47 -4.18 17.72
CA VAL A 119 -7.20 -2.91 17.62
C VAL A 119 -6.70 -2.00 16.47
N LEU A 120 -5.68 -2.41 15.74
CA LEU A 120 -5.01 -1.56 14.74
C LEU A 120 -5.41 -1.93 13.31
N PHE A 121 -5.28 -3.23 12.98
CA PHE A 121 -5.38 -3.71 11.61
C PHE A 121 -6.83 -3.93 11.18
N GLY A 122 -7.12 -3.53 9.96
CA GLY A 122 -8.37 -3.80 9.25
C GLY A 122 -8.08 -4.36 7.86
N ASP A 123 -9.13 -4.82 7.19
CA ASP A 123 -9.08 -5.32 5.82
C ASP A 123 -9.49 -4.23 4.85
N GLY A 124 -8.89 -4.23 3.66
CA GLY A 124 -9.26 -3.27 2.65
C GLY A 124 -8.39 -3.35 1.41
N ALA A 125 -8.91 -2.78 0.34
CA ALA A 125 -8.26 -2.68 -0.95
C ALA A 125 -8.50 -1.31 -1.58
N GLY A 126 -7.52 -0.86 -2.36
CA GLY A 126 -7.66 0.29 -3.24
C GLY A 126 -6.77 0.09 -4.47
N ALA A 127 -7.08 0.78 -5.56
CA ALA A 127 -6.36 0.62 -6.81
C ALA A 127 -6.23 1.93 -7.57
N VAL A 128 -5.20 2.01 -8.41
CA VAL A 128 -5.00 3.09 -9.38
C VAL A 128 -4.71 2.49 -10.75
N ALA A 129 -5.26 3.12 -11.78
CA ALA A 129 -4.93 2.88 -13.19
C ALA A 129 -3.89 3.91 -13.63
N ILE A 130 -2.79 3.48 -14.21
CA ILE A 130 -1.74 4.34 -14.74
C ILE A 130 -1.41 3.97 -16.17
N GLU A 131 -1.14 4.97 -17.02
CA GLU A 131 -0.76 4.73 -18.41
C GLU A 131 0.50 5.50 -18.81
N ALA A 132 1.16 4.99 -19.83
CA ALA A 132 2.32 5.64 -20.43
C ALA A 132 1.90 6.98 -21.05
N CYS A 133 2.70 8.01 -20.81
CA CYS A 133 2.50 9.33 -21.34
C CYS A 133 3.86 9.92 -21.81
N PRO A 134 3.86 11.02 -22.59
CA PRO A 134 5.07 11.78 -22.85
C PRO A 134 5.77 12.22 -21.55
N ALA A 135 7.09 12.24 -21.55
CA ALA A 135 7.89 12.49 -20.33
C ALA A 135 7.55 13.83 -19.64
N GLU A 136 7.15 14.84 -20.41
CA GLU A 136 6.72 16.14 -19.91
C GLU A 136 5.40 16.11 -19.13
N ASN A 137 4.60 15.03 -19.30
CA ASN A 137 3.32 14.80 -18.64
C ASN A 137 3.41 13.74 -17.56
N ASP A 138 4.61 13.23 -17.23
CA ASP A 138 4.78 12.19 -16.22
C ASP A 138 4.31 12.67 -14.85
N GLY A 139 3.26 12.03 -14.35
CA GLY A 139 2.68 12.34 -13.04
C GLY A 139 3.50 11.84 -11.85
N LEU A 140 4.44 10.89 -12.04
CA LEU A 140 5.39 10.47 -11.01
C LEU A 140 6.65 11.34 -11.08
N LEU A 141 6.66 12.46 -10.38
CA LEU A 141 7.73 13.47 -10.46
C LEU A 141 9.04 13.01 -9.80
N GLY A 142 8.95 12.09 -8.84
CA GLY A 142 10.12 11.52 -8.18
C GLY A 142 9.70 10.49 -7.13
N PHE A 143 10.67 9.69 -6.72
CA PHE A 143 10.48 8.68 -5.68
C PHE A 143 11.80 8.34 -4.97
N ARG A 144 11.67 7.80 -3.75
CA ARG A 144 12.74 7.15 -2.99
C ARG A 144 12.20 5.89 -2.32
N LEU A 145 12.97 4.81 -2.38
CA LEU A 145 12.65 3.53 -1.74
C LEU A 145 13.86 3.07 -0.92
N ASN A 146 13.62 2.63 0.31
CA ASN A 146 14.64 2.19 1.23
C ASN A 146 14.22 0.89 1.95
N SER A 147 15.21 0.14 2.45
CA SER A 147 14.99 -1.03 3.31
C SER A 147 16.08 -1.11 4.39
N ASP A 148 15.72 -1.64 5.56
CA ASP A 148 16.64 -1.90 6.68
C ASP A 148 16.29 -3.26 7.33
N GLY A 149 16.88 -4.31 6.82
CA GLY A 149 16.66 -5.68 7.32
C GLY A 149 17.21 -5.94 8.72
N ALA A 150 18.10 -5.08 9.24
CA ALA A 150 18.64 -5.23 10.60
C ALA A 150 17.58 -4.98 11.70
N ARG A 151 16.45 -4.36 11.34
CA ARG A 151 15.32 -4.09 12.25
C ARG A 151 14.06 -4.88 11.89
N GLY A 152 14.20 -5.92 11.07
CA GLY A 152 13.07 -6.71 10.59
C GLY A 152 12.24 -7.38 11.66
N ASP A 153 12.84 -7.66 12.82
CA ASP A 153 12.18 -8.31 13.95
C ASP A 153 11.17 -7.46 14.72
N CYS A 154 11.13 -6.15 14.49
CA CYS A 154 10.20 -5.27 15.20
C CYS A 154 8.75 -5.32 14.70
N LEU A 155 8.52 -5.87 13.51
CA LEU A 155 7.19 -6.11 12.94
C LEU A 155 7.25 -7.32 12.01
N THR A 156 6.62 -8.42 12.39
CA THR A 156 6.71 -9.68 11.66
C THR A 156 5.36 -10.38 11.55
N LEU A 157 5.21 -11.17 10.50
CA LEU A 157 4.29 -12.28 10.34
C LEU A 157 5.16 -13.48 9.97
N ALA A 158 5.80 -14.04 11.00
CA ALA A 158 6.91 -14.96 10.82
C ALA A 158 6.45 -16.38 10.47
N GLN A 159 7.16 -17.02 9.56
CA GLN A 159 6.95 -18.43 9.30
C GLN A 159 7.25 -19.25 10.56
N THR A 160 6.39 -20.21 10.84
CA THR A 160 6.59 -21.25 11.84
C THR A 160 6.86 -22.59 11.16
N SER A 161 7.53 -23.47 11.85
CA SER A 161 7.74 -24.83 11.37
C SER A 161 7.55 -25.83 12.51
N GLU A 162 6.81 -26.88 12.24
CA GLU A 162 6.62 -28.00 13.14
C GLU A 162 7.28 -29.26 12.55
N ARG A 163 7.98 -30.00 13.41
CA ARG A 163 8.52 -31.29 12.98
C ARG A 163 7.39 -32.29 12.88
N ALA A 164 7.18 -32.85 11.71
CA ALA A 164 6.21 -33.90 11.44
C ALA A 164 6.91 -35.17 10.95
N GLU A 165 6.41 -36.33 11.35
CA GLU A 165 6.90 -37.60 10.86
C GLU A 165 6.28 -37.92 9.50
N LEU A 166 7.11 -38.22 8.52
CA LEU A 166 6.67 -38.62 7.17
C LEU A 166 6.58 -40.17 7.10
N LEU A 167 7.59 -40.87 7.62
CA LEU A 167 7.70 -42.31 7.74
C LEU A 167 8.46 -42.63 9.04
N PRO A 168 8.37 -43.84 9.59
CA PRO A 168 9.15 -44.22 10.77
C PRO A 168 10.64 -43.87 10.61
N GLY A 169 11.16 -43.01 11.48
CA GLY A 169 12.52 -42.51 11.46
C GLY A 169 12.83 -41.41 10.44
N MET A 170 11.87 -40.97 9.63
CA MET A 170 12.01 -39.85 8.68
C MET A 170 11.05 -38.73 9.04
N SER A 171 11.57 -37.53 9.25
CA SER A 171 10.75 -36.35 9.55
C SER A 171 10.97 -35.24 8.54
N HIS A 172 9.94 -34.37 8.40
CA HIS A 172 9.99 -33.16 7.61
C HIS A 172 9.53 -31.95 8.44
N GLN A 173 9.73 -30.75 7.92
CA GLN A 173 9.20 -29.52 8.51
C GLN A 173 7.87 -29.18 7.86
N ARG A 174 6.80 -29.04 8.66
CA ARG A 174 5.50 -28.52 8.21
C ARG A 174 5.46 -27.03 8.47
N GLY A 175 5.25 -26.23 7.42
CA GLY A 175 5.19 -24.78 7.50
C GLY A 175 3.84 -24.27 7.98
N GLY A 176 3.85 -23.08 8.59
CA GLY A 176 2.73 -22.27 9.00
C GLY A 176 3.20 -20.84 9.26
N TYR A 177 2.34 -20.00 9.78
CA TYR A 177 2.67 -18.62 10.15
C TYR A 177 2.20 -18.32 11.56
N ALA A 178 3.02 -17.56 12.31
CA ALA A 178 2.61 -16.98 13.58
C ALA A 178 1.70 -15.77 13.33
N PRO A 179 0.83 -15.40 14.29
CA PRO A 179 0.13 -14.13 14.25
C PRO A 179 1.09 -12.94 14.15
N ILE A 180 0.57 -11.80 13.67
CA ILE A 180 1.34 -10.54 13.57
C ILE A 180 1.90 -10.18 14.94
N SER A 181 3.23 -10.06 15.00
CA SER A 181 3.97 -9.57 16.18
C SER A 181 4.55 -8.19 15.91
N MET A 182 4.35 -7.25 16.85
CA MET A 182 4.77 -5.86 16.66
C MET A 182 5.30 -5.26 17.95
N ASN A 183 6.53 -4.72 17.88
CA ASN A 183 7.03 -3.75 18.85
C ASN A 183 6.58 -2.34 18.45
N GLY A 184 5.38 -1.94 18.86
CA GLY A 184 4.78 -0.68 18.45
C GLY A 184 5.59 0.56 18.82
N GLN A 185 6.43 0.50 19.87
CA GLN A 185 7.29 1.61 20.28
C GLN A 185 8.45 1.79 19.28
N GLU A 186 9.10 0.73 18.87
CA GLU A 186 10.20 0.79 17.90
C GLU A 186 9.69 1.17 16.50
N VAL A 187 8.55 0.61 16.08
CA VAL A 187 7.89 0.99 14.83
C VAL A 187 7.50 2.47 14.83
N TYR A 188 6.96 2.99 15.94
CA TYR A 188 6.63 4.40 16.06
C TYR A 188 7.88 5.31 15.98
N LYS A 189 8.93 5.00 16.73
CA LYS A 189 10.20 5.75 16.70
C LYS A 189 10.80 5.79 15.30
N PHE A 190 10.78 4.64 14.62
CA PHE A 190 11.22 4.53 13.23
C PHE A 190 10.40 5.45 12.33
N ALA A 191 9.08 5.32 12.34
CA ALA A 191 8.19 6.03 11.44
C ALA A 191 8.30 7.56 11.59
N VAL A 192 8.28 8.08 12.82
CA VAL A 192 8.38 9.53 13.04
C VAL A 192 9.75 10.11 12.66
N ARG A 193 10.78 9.28 12.53
CA ARG A 193 12.11 9.70 12.07
C ARG A 193 12.24 9.57 10.55
N GLU A 194 11.95 8.39 9.99
CA GLU A 194 12.27 8.05 8.61
C GLU A 194 11.27 8.61 7.60
N VAL A 195 9.96 8.67 7.93
CA VAL A 195 8.94 9.19 7.02
C VAL A 195 9.21 10.67 6.66
N PRO A 196 9.39 11.60 7.62
CA PRO A 196 9.72 12.97 7.23
C PRO A 196 11.13 13.09 6.63
N ALA A 197 12.08 12.23 6.99
CA ALA A 197 13.43 12.27 6.44
C ALA A 197 13.44 11.91 4.95
N ILE A 198 12.78 10.81 4.56
CA ILE A 198 12.72 10.39 3.15
C ILE A 198 11.93 11.38 2.29
N LEU A 199 10.87 11.99 2.84
CA LEU A 199 10.10 13.03 2.17
C LEU A 199 10.95 14.30 1.95
N LYS A 200 11.70 14.76 2.96
CA LYS A 200 12.62 15.90 2.80
C LYS A 200 13.67 15.65 1.70
N GLN A 201 14.23 14.45 1.69
CA GLN A 201 15.19 14.08 0.65
C GLN A 201 14.55 14.08 -0.74
N LEU A 202 13.34 13.51 -0.86
CA LEU A 202 12.60 13.48 -2.12
C LEU A 202 12.28 14.89 -2.63
N LEU A 203 11.80 15.79 -1.75
CA LEU A 203 11.51 17.17 -2.10
C LEU A 203 12.77 17.92 -2.55
N ALA A 204 13.91 17.67 -1.91
CA ALA A 204 15.19 18.23 -2.34
C ALA A 204 15.62 17.71 -3.72
N ASP A 205 15.49 16.40 -4.00
CA ASP A 205 15.84 15.81 -5.30
C ASP A 205 14.99 16.35 -6.46
N THR A 206 13.74 16.68 -6.15
CA THR A 206 12.76 17.18 -7.13
C THR A 206 12.70 18.72 -7.18
N ASN A 207 13.57 19.44 -6.44
CA ASN A 207 13.52 20.89 -6.29
C ASN A 207 12.11 21.41 -5.95
N THR A 208 11.41 20.69 -5.08
CA THR A 208 10.03 21.02 -4.70
C THR A 208 10.01 21.60 -3.29
N GLU A 209 9.42 22.77 -3.14
CA GLU A 209 9.21 23.39 -1.84
C GLU A 209 8.08 22.68 -1.08
N ALA A 210 8.25 22.42 0.23
CA ALA A 210 7.19 21.80 1.04
C ALA A 210 5.89 22.62 1.03
N ALA A 211 5.97 23.94 0.91
CA ALA A 211 4.82 24.82 0.84
C ALA A 211 3.98 24.62 -0.43
N SER A 212 4.58 24.13 -1.52
CA SER A 212 3.88 23.86 -2.79
C SER A 212 3.10 22.55 -2.79
N ILE A 213 3.26 21.71 -1.76
CA ILE A 213 2.49 20.47 -1.62
C ILE A 213 1.04 20.82 -1.29
N ASP A 214 0.13 20.31 -2.10
CA ASP A 214 -1.30 20.45 -1.87
C ASP A 214 -1.79 19.45 -0.83
N TRP A 215 -1.34 18.18 -0.95
CA TRP A 215 -1.77 17.11 -0.07
C TRP A 215 -0.62 16.22 0.41
N LEU A 216 -0.65 15.87 1.69
CA LEU A 216 0.21 14.86 2.31
C LEU A 216 -0.61 13.57 2.49
N LEU A 217 -0.27 12.54 1.71
CA LEU A 217 -0.94 11.24 1.68
C LEU A 217 -0.02 10.16 2.25
N LEU A 218 -0.17 9.87 3.53
CA LEU A 218 0.68 8.91 4.23
C LEU A 218 -0.04 7.57 4.46
N HIS A 219 0.73 6.52 4.63
CA HIS A 219 0.25 5.25 5.16
C HIS A 219 -0.49 5.48 6.49
N GLN A 220 -1.73 5.00 6.58
CA GLN A 220 -2.66 5.23 7.68
C GLN A 220 -2.40 4.25 8.85
N ALA A 221 -1.25 4.39 9.52
CA ALA A 221 -0.88 3.51 10.64
C ALA A 221 -1.30 4.06 12.01
N ASN A 222 -1.12 5.37 12.22
CA ASN A 222 -1.36 6.03 13.50
C ASN A 222 -1.42 7.55 13.28
N GLN A 223 -2.45 8.22 13.78
CA GLN A 223 -2.63 9.67 13.63
C GLN A 223 -1.42 10.47 14.12
N ARG A 224 -0.79 10.05 15.21
CA ARG A 224 0.40 10.73 15.75
C ARG A 224 1.61 10.68 14.80
N ILE A 225 1.69 9.67 13.91
CA ILE A 225 2.75 9.61 12.90
C ILE A 225 2.44 10.61 11.79
N LEU A 226 1.18 10.70 11.37
CA LEU A 226 0.73 11.66 10.36
C LEU A 226 1.02 13.09 10.84
N ASP A 227 0.61 13.41 12.06
CA ASP A 227 0.79 14.73 12.68
C ASP A 227 2.29 15.09 12.79
N ALA A 228 3.11 14.17 13.31
CA ALA A 228 4.54 14.39 13.45
C ALA A 228 5.27 14.55 12.11
N ALA A 229 4.82 13.86 11.05
CA ALA A 229 5.39 14.03 9.72
C ALA A 229 5.05 15.42 9.15
N ALA A 230 3.80 15.84 9.25
CA ALA A 230 3.35 17.16 8.79
C ALA A 230 4.09 18.28 9.52
N GLU A 231 4.18 18.23 10.86
CA GLU A 231 4.90 19.21 11.68
C GLU A 231 6.37 19.34 11.25
N ARG A 232 7.07 18.20 11.08
CA ARG A 232 8.49 18.20 10.70
C ARG A 232 8.76 18.65 9.28
N LEU A 233 7.77 18.54 8.39
CA LEU A 233 7.83 19.03 7.02
C LEU A 233 7.38 20.49 6.89
N GLY A 234 6.76 21.05 7.93
CA GLY A 234 6.15 22.38 7.86
C GLY A 234 4.90 22.42 6.99
N ILE A 235 4.21 21.28 6.82
CA ILE A 235 2.95 21.17 6.07
C ILE A 235 1.79 21.39 7.04
N ALA A 236 0.83 22.22 6.63
CA ALA A 236 -0.33 22.52 7.44
C ALA A 236 -1.22 21.28 7.67
N ALA A 237 -1.82 21.16 8.86
CA ALA A 237 -2.58 19.98 9.25
C ALA A 237 -3.80 19.70 8.38
N ASP A 238 -4.40 20.73 7.80
CA ASP A 238 -5.55 20.65 6.88
C ASP A 238 -5.19 20.06 5.50
N LYS A 239 -3.89 20.00 5.17
CA LYS A 239 -3.36 19.33 3.99
C LYS A 239 -3.07 17.84 4.22
N VAL A 240 -3.24 17.31 5.42
CA VAL A 240 -2.99 15.91 5.75
C VAL A 240 -4.24 15.08 5.51
N LEU A 241 -4.19 14.17 4.54
CA LEU A 241 -5.28 13.26 4.26
C LEU A 241 -5.31 12.13 5.30
N SER A 242 -6.48 11.89 5.91
CA SER A 242 -6.67 10.80 6.87
C SER A 242 -8.08 10.23 6.82
N ASN A 243 -8.18 8.90 6.74
CA ASN A 243 -9.38 8.11 6.93
C ASN A 243 -9.18 7.00 8.00
N LEU A 244 -8.08 7.11 8.74
CA LEU A 244 -7.69 6.16 9.78
C LEU A 244 -8.81 5.89 10.80
N ALA A 245 -9.61 6.92 11.11
CA ALA A 245 -10.72 6.79 12.06
C ALA A 245 -11.75 5.74 11.62
N ASN A 246 -11.97 5.58 10.31
CA ASN A 246 -13.02 4.73 9.75
C ASN A 246 -12.55 3.32 9.35
N TYR A 247 -11.26 3.18 8.99
CA TYR A 247 -10.74 1.93 8.42
C TYR A 247 -9.60 1.33 9.24
N GLY A 248 -8.95 2.11 10.10
CA GLY A 248 -7.73 1.68 10.77
C GLY A 248 -6.58 1.48 9.79
N ASN A 249 -5.68 0.57 10.12
CA ASN A 249 -4.54 0.22 9.27
C ASN A 249 -4.91 -0.95 8.33
N THR A 250 -5.18 -0.64 7.07
CA THR A 250 -5.44 -1.63 5.99
C THR A 250 -4.16 -1.96 5.19
N SER A 251 -2.98 -1.79 5.80
CA SER A 251 -1.67 -2.15 5.24
C SER A 251 -1.42 -1.56 3.84
N ALA A 252 -1.18 -2.38 2.81
CA ALA A 252 -0.94 -1.92 1.45
C ALA A 252 -2.15 -1.18 0.83
N GLY A 253 -3.36 -1.42 1.34
CA GLY A 253 -4.58 -0.74 0.89
C GLY A 253 -4.73 0.70 1.39
N THR A 254 -3.99 1.15 2.42
CA THR A 254 -4.25 2.44 3.09
C THR A 254 -4.10 3.64 2.17
N ILE A 255 -3.02 3.69 1.39
CA ILE A 255 -2.72 4.82 0.49
C ILE A 255 -3.74 4.89 -0.65
N PRO A 256 -3.96 3.83 -1.46
CA PRO A 256 -4.89 3.92 -2.57
C PRO A 256 -6.34 4.09 -2.13
N LEU A 257 -6.74 3.56 -0.97
CA LEU A 257 -8.08 3.75 -0.42
C LEU A 257 -8.31 5.20 0.01
N MET A 258 -7.34 5.82 0.70
CA MET A 258 -7.42 7.24 1.06
C MET A 258 -7.38 8.14 -0.19
N LEU A 259 -6.56 7.80 -1.18
CA LEU A 259 -6.50 8.50 -2.46
C LEU A 259 -7.87 8.46 -3.15
N HIS A 260 -8.49 7.28 -3.24
CA HIS A 260 -9.82 7.11 -3.81
C HIS A 260 -10.86 8.01 -3.15
N GLU A 261 -10.91 8.03 -1.82
CA GLU A 261 -11.85 8.89 -1.08
C GLU A 261 -11.61 10.38 -1.35
N ALA A 262 -10.35 10.82 -1.27
CA ALA A 262 -10.02 12.22 -1.46
C ALA A 262 -10.27 12.72 -2.89
N VAL A 263 -10.16 11.84 -3.89
CA VAL A 263 -10.56 12.14 -5.28
C VAL A 263 -12.09 12.16 -5.40
N SER A 264 -12.77 11.16 -4.81
CA SER A 264 -14.22 11.01 -4.93
C SER A 264 -15.01 12.14 -4.26
N ASP A 265 -14.51 12.68 -3.16
CA ASP A 265 -15.14 13.79 -2.45
C ASP A 265 -14.64 15.18 -2.90
N GLY A 266 -13.82 15.22 -3.94
CA GLY A 266 -13.36 16.44 -4.59
C GLY A 266 -12.25 17.20 -3.86
N ARG A 267 -11.65 16.65 -2.81
CA ARG A 267 -10.48 17.26 -2.15
C ARG A 267 -9.29 17.32 -3.12
N ILE A 268 -8.97 16.22 -3.78
CA ILE A 268 -7.90 16.20 -4.77
C ILE A 268 -8.43 16.63 -6.13
N GLN A 269 -7.77 17.61 -6.73
CA GLN A 269 -8.09 18.20 -8.04
C GLN A 269 -6.94 17.96 -9.03
N SER A 270 -7.25 18.00 -10.34
CA SER A 270 -6.24 17.88 -11.40
C SER A 270 -5.16 18.95 -11.25
N GLY A 271 -3.89 18.55 -11.49
CA GLY A 271 -2.71 19.39 -11.38
C GLY A 271 -2.12 19.50 -9.98
N GLN A 272 -2.84 19.09 -8.94
CA GLN A 272 -2.36 19.18 -7.56
C GLN A 272 -1.20 18.24 -7.26
N LEU A 273 -0.29 18.69 -6.37
CA LEU A 273 0.87 17.95 -5.91
C LEU A 273 0.56 17.15 -4.64
N ILE A 274 0.82 15.87 -4.69
CA ILE A 274 0.64 14.93 -3.59
C ILE A 274 2.01 14.38 -3.19
N ALA A 275 2.43 14.64 -1.96
CA ALA A 275 3.56 13.97 -1.36
C ALA A 275 3.07 12.73 -0.61
N SER A 276 3.48 11.55 -1.03
CA SER A 276 3.04 10.29 -0.44
C SER A 276 4.21 9.55 0.21
N SER A 277 3.97 8.88 1.33
CA SER A 277 4.95 8.00 1.96
C SER A 277 4.29 6.83 2.70
N GLY A 278 4.92 5.67 2.58
CA GLY A 278 4.54 4.45 3.28
C GLY A 278 5.73 3.78 3.93
N PHE A 279 5.48 3.06 5.00
CA PHE A 279 6.47 2.24 5.71
C PHE A 279 5.80 0.97 6.23
N GLY A 280 6.56 -0.08 6.39
CA GLY A 280 6.06 -1.36 6.86
C GLY A 280 7.15 -2.31 7.34
N ALA A 281 6.73 -3.55 7.58
CA ALA A 281 7.65 -4.65 7.95
C ALA A 281 8.78 -4.79 6.91
N GLY A 282 9.90 -5.32 7.41
CA GLY A 282 11.10 -5.48 6.59
C GLY A 282 12.34 -4.95 7.29
N LEU A 283 12.49 -3.74 7.79
CA LEU A 283 11.64 -2.58 7.51
C LEU A 283 11.82 -2.11 6.08
N SER A 284 10.74 -1.76 5.42
CA SER A 284 10.77 -1.14 4.10
C SER A 284 9.94 0.13 4.13
N TRP A 285 10.42 1.19 3.46
CA TRP A 285 9.70 2.46 3.39
C TRP A 285 10.00 3.19 2.09
N GLY A 286 9.10 4.05 1.69
CA GLY A 286 9.24 4.81 0.47
C GLY A 286 8.49 6.12 0.50
N ALA A 287 8.83 6.98 -0.42
CA ALA A 287 8.12 8.21 -0.73
C ALA A 287 8.00 8.40 -2.24
N ALA A 288 6.91 9.02 -2.65
CA ALA A 288 6.64 9.41 -4.03
C ALA A 288 6.06 10.82 -4.07
N LEU A 289 6.50 11.61 -5.04
CA LEU A 289 5.90 12.91 -5.36
C LEU A 289 5.08 12.74 -6.64
N LEU A 290 3.80 13.02 -6.53
CA LEU A 290 2.83 12.78 -7.59
C LEU A 290 2.17 14.10 -7.99
N ARG A 291 1.93 14.29 -9.28
CA ARG A 291 0.98 15.26 -9.82
C ARG A 291 -0.26 14.50 -10.24
N TRP A 292 -1.39 14.84 -9.65
CA TRP A 292 -2.65 14.19 -10.00
C TRP A 292 -3.16 14.71 -11.36
N ASP A 293 -3.41 13.80 -12.28
CA ASP A 293 -3.98 14.11 -13.59
C ASP A 293 -5.17 13.21 -13.94
N GLY A 294 -5.65 12.45 -12.98
CA GLY A 294 -6.83 11.61 -13.14
C GLY A 294 -8.16 12.37 -12.99
N PRO A 295 -9.28 11.67 -13.11
CA PRO A 295 -10.60 12.25 -12.91
C PRO A 295 -10.75 12.81 -11.48
N THR A 296 -11.56 13.86 -11.35
CA THR A 296 -11.77 14.61 -10.09
C THR A 296 -13.16 14.43 -9.50
N SER A 297 -14.00 13.59 -10.13
CA SER A 297 -15.39 13.30 -9.68
C SER A 297 -15.89 12.00 -10.29
#